data_3a5b8b938ed1f6411acf825cba6cbb66
#
_entry.id   3a5b8b938ed1f6411acf825cba6cbb66
#
_cell.length_a   1.000
_cell.length_b   1.000
_cell.length_c   1.000
_cell.angle_alpha   90.00
_cell.angle_beta   90.00
_cell.angle_gamma   90.00
#
_symmetry.space_group_name_H-M   'P 1'
#
loop_
_entity.id
_entity.type
_entity.pdbx_description
1 polymer ?
#
loop_
_entity_poly.entity_id
_entity_poly.type
_entity_poly.pdbx_seq_one_letter_code
_entity_poly.pdbx_strand_id
1 'polypeptide(L)'
;LHHPANRQAAVIHPMSLSIAIQMDPVKTLHIAGDTTFALGLEAQKRGHSLWYYTADRLSLNEGSITARGQDVTFYDQASAHFKTGAIETRQLQEFDVILMRQDPPFDMAYITATHLLEMLGPQTMVVNNPAEVRNAPEKLLVTLYNDLMPATLISRDPETIVTFRQKHKDIIIKPLFGNGGAGVFRL
;
A
#
# COMPACT_ATOMS: atom_id res chain seq x y z
N LEU A 1 -15.03 -56.71 19.95
CA LEU A 1 -14.51 -55.51 20.62
C LEU A 1 -13.67 -54.69 19.62
N HIS A 2 -14.31 -53.73 18.93
CA HIS A 2 -13.63 -52.82 18.02
C HIS A 2 -13.23 -51.55 18.79
N HIS A 3 -11.93 -51.30 18.85
CA HIS A 3 -11.37 -50.05 19.37
C HIS A 3 -11.42 -48.99 18.25
N PRO A 4 -12.01 -47.80 18.43
CA PRO A 4 -11.91 -46.75 17.45
C PRO A 4 -10.53 -46.11 17.51
N ALA A 5 -9.81 -46.12 16.39
CA ALA A 5 -8.55 -45.43 16.24
C ALA A 5 -8.79 -43.93 16.37
N ASN A 6 -8.16 -43.33 17.38
CA ASN A 6 -8.12 -41.89 17.61
C ASN A 6 -7.30 -41.20 16.49
N ARG A 7 -7.97 -40.68 15.47
CA ARG A 7 -7.33 -39.82 14.49
C ARG A 7 -7.07 -38.46 15.14
N GLN A 8 -5.88 -38.29 15.68
CA GLN A 8 -5.38 -36.95 15.99
C GLN A 8 -5.36 -36.14 14.71
N ALA A 9 -6.18 -35.09 14.64
CA ALA A 9 -6.13 -34.10 13.58
C ALA A 9 -4.73 -33.49 13.63
N ALA A 10 -3.99 -33.60 12.53
CA ALA A 10 -2.71 -32.91 12.38
C ALA A 10 -2.98 -31.38 12.50
N VAL A 11 -2.41 -30.76 13.52
CA VAL A 11 -2.41 -29.32 13.66
C VAL A 11 -1.50 -28.80 12.54
N ILE A 12 -2.12 -28.32 11.46
CA ILE A 12 -1.41 -27.61 10.39
C ILE A 12 -0.96 -26.30 11.02
N HIS A 13 0.30 -26.21 11.42
CA HIS A 13 0.89 -24.92 11.76
C HIS A 13 0.89 -24.09 10.48
N PRO A 14 0.25 -22.90 10.46
CA PRO A 14 0.32 -22.02 9.30
C PRO A 14 1.80 -21.72 9.03
N MET A 15 2.23 -21.88 7.79
CA MET A 15 3.61 -21.56 7.40
C MET A 15 3.87 -20.08 7.74
N SER A 16 4.97 -19.83 8.47
CA SER A 16 5.43 -18.47 8.73
C SER A 16 5.88 -17.84 7.42
N LEU A 17 5.32 -16.69 7.07
CA LEU A 17 5.72 -15.93 5.89
C LEU A 17 6.72 -14.84 6.28
N SER A 18 7.64 -14.54 5.36
CA SER A 18 8.48 -13.35 5.39
C SER A 18 7.78 -12.23 4.61
N ILE A 19 7.46 -11.12 5.29
CA ILE A 19 6.68 -10.02 4.71
C ILE A 19 7.52 -8.75 4.71
N ALA A 20 7.76 -8.17 3.52
CA ALA A 20 8.30 -6.83 3.41
C ALA A 20 7.16 -5.81 3.26
N ILE A 21 7.28 -4.66 3.91
CA ILE A 21 6.30 -3.57 3.83
C ILE A 21 6.98 -2.35 3.23
N GLN A 22 6.56 -1.96 2.02
CA GLN A 22 6.90 -0.66 1.44
C GLN A 22 5.95 0.38 1.99
N MET A 23 6.41 1.24 2.88
CA MET A 23 5.55 2.24 3.54
C MET A 23 6.34 3.51 3.87
N ASP A 24 5.65 4.53 4.34
CA ASP A 24 6.26 5.73 4.88
C ASP A 24 7.05 5.45 6.18
N PRO A 25 7.88 6.38 6.65
CA PRO A 25 8.70 6.14 7.83
C PRO A 25 7.86 5.66 9.01
N VAL A 26 8.20 4.52 9.61
CA VAL A 26 7.42 3.86 10.68
C VAL A 26 7.04 4.78 11.85
N LYS A 27 7.86 5.79 12.13
CA LYS A 27 7.62 6.79 13.17
C LYS A 27 6.49 7.79 12.84
N THR A 28 6.02 7.82 11.59
CA THR A 28 4.91 8.70 11.18
C THR A 28 3.55 8.00 11.22
N LEU A 29 3.49 6.72 11.58
CA LEU A 29 2.25 5.96 11.67
C LEU A 29 1.32 6.52 12.75
N HIS A 30 0.05 6.70 12.38
CA HIS A 30 -1.02 7.08 13.31
C HIS A 30 -1.79 5.85 13.76
N ILE A 31 -1.33 5.20 14.82
CA ILE A 31 -1.81 3.88 15.28
C ILE A 31 -3.32 3.77 15.46
N ALA A 32 -4.01 4.87 15.76
CA ALA A 32 -5.47 4.87 16.00
C ALA A 32 -6.31 4.60 14.74
N GLY A 33 -5.75 4.72 13.54
CA GLY A 33 -6.50 4.54 12.28
C GLY A 33 -5.66 4.05 11.11
N ASP A 34 -4.40 3.70 11.33
CA ASP A 34 -3.50 3.26 10.27
C ASP A 34 -3.69 1.77 9.96
N THR A 35 -4.13 1.49 8.74
CA THR A 35 -4.36 0.12 8.27
C THR A 35 -3.07 -0.67 8.07
N THR A 36 -1.94 -0.02 7.78
CA THR A 36 -0.63 -0.68 7.68
C THR A 36 -0.19 -1.22 9.02
N PHE A 37 -0.39 -0.41 10.08
CA PHE A 37 -0.13 -0.83 11.46
C PHE A 37 -1.00 -2.03 11.87
N ALA A 38 -2.32 -1.97 11.57
CA ALA A 38 -3.24 -3.07 11.86
C ALA A 38 -2.87 -4.36 11.12
N LEU A 39 -2.49 -4.27 9.84
CA LEU A 39 -2.01 -5.41 9.05
C LEU A 39 -0.73 -6.00 9.64
N GLY A 40 0.21 -5.16 10.08
CA GLY A 40 1.45 -5.60 10.70
C GLY A 40 1.21 -6.35 12.02
N LEU A 41 0.36 -5.83 12.89
CA LEU A 41 -0.03 -6.52 14.14
C LEU A 41 -0.67 -7.88 13.87
N GLU A 42 -1.59 -7.96 12.91
CA GLU A 42 -2.26 -9.23 12.57
C GLU A 42 -1.27 -10.22 11.95
N ALA A 43 -0.36 -9.76 11.09
CA ALA A 43 0.68 -10.61 10.51
C ALA A 43 1.59 -11.21 11.61
N GLN A 44 2.04 -10.41 12.57
CA GLN A 44 2.83 -10.88 13.70
C GLN A 44 2.07 -11.88 14.57
N LYS A 45 0.79 -11.62 14.83
CA LYS A 45 -0.08 -12.54 15.58
C LYS A 45 -0.19 -13.91 14.91
N ARG A 46 -0.10 -13.95 13.59
CA ARG A 46 -0.06 -15.20 12.80
C ARG A 46 1.32 -15.84 12.71
N GLY A 47 2.33 -15.24 13.32
CA GLY A 47 3.70 -15.77 13.35
C GLY A 47 4.54 -15.39 12.12
N HIS A 48 4.14 -14.39 11.34
CA HIS A 48 4.92 -13.89 10.21
C HIS A 48 6.01 -12.93 10.67
N SER A 49 7.15 -12.93 9.96
CA SER A 49 8.21 -11.95 10.16
C SER A 49 7.96 -10.70 9.33
N LEU A 50 8.26 -9.53 9.89
CA LEU A 50 8.09 -8.25 9.23
C LEU A 50 9.41 -7.52 9.02
N TRP A 51 9.60 -7.02 7.83
CA TRP A 51 10.68 -6.13 7.47
C TRP A 51 10.09 -4.94 6.72
N TYR A 52 10.60 -3.71 6.90
CA TYR A 52 10.07 -2.56 6.19
C TYR A 52 11.13 -1.69 5.56
N TYR A 53 10.75 -1.00 4.51
CA TYR A 53 11.56 0.00 3.82
C TYR A 53 10.67 1.12 3.27
N THR A 54 11.27 2.29 3.04
CA THR A 54 10.59 3.40 2.37
C THR A 54 10.85 3.35 0.87
N ALA A 55 9.91 3.84 0.06
CA ALA A 55 9.96 3.72 -1.41
C ALA A 55 11.23 4.36 -2.02
N ASP A 56 11.78 5.40 -1.40
CA ASP A 56 13.03 6.05 -1.79
C ASP A 56 14.28 5.17 -1.61
N ARG A 57 14.15 4.04 -0.93
CA ARG A 57 15.22 3.05 -0.70
C ARG A 57 15.13 1.82 -1.58
N LEU A 58 14.17 1.79 -2.49
CA LEU A 58 14.02 0.76 -3.51
C LEU A 58 15.02 1.00 -4.64
N SER A 59 15.63 -0.06 -5.15
CA SER A 59 16.64 0.00 -6.20
C SER A 59 16.54 -1.18 -7.15
N LEU A 60 16.83 -0.91 -8.43
CA LEU A 60 17.17 -1.94 -9.40
C LEU A 60 18.70 -1.91 -9.59
N ASN A 61 19.36 -3.00 -9.26
CA ASN A 61 20.79 -3.13 -9.42
C ASN A 61 21.11 -4.43 -10.18
N GLU A 62 21.70 -4.32 -11.37
CA GLU A 62 22.11 -5.45 -12.21
C GLU A 62 21.03 -6.53 -12.39
N GLY A 63 19.79 -6.10 -12.58
CA GLY A 63 18.62 -7.00 -12.77
C GLY A 63 17.97 -7.50 -11.48
N SER A 64 18.53 -7.18 -10.31
CA SER A 64 17.99 -7.53 -9.00
C SER A 64 17.25 -6.36 -8.38
N ILE A 65 16.03 -6.60 -7.87
CA ILE A 65 15.28 -5.61 -7.10
C ILE A 65 15.68 -5.73 -5.63
N THR A 66 16.28 -4.67 -5.12
CA THR A 66 16.77 -4.59 -3.74
C THR A 66 16.14 -3.41 -3.01
N ALA A 67 16.08 -3.48 -1.70
CA ALA A 67 15.74 -2.34 -0.87
C ALA A 67 16.64 -2.28 0.36
N ARG A 68 16.81 -1.07 0.90
CA ARG A 68 17.50 -0.83 2.16
C ARG A 68 16.50 -0.57 3.26
N GLY A 69 16.34 -1.49 4.18
CA GLY A 69 15.31 -1.47 5.20
C GLY A 69 15.77 -2.12 6.50
N GLN A 70 14.83 -2.51 7.34
CA GLN A 70 15.11 -3.08 8.65
C GLN A 70 13.94 -3.93 9.15
N ASP A 71 14.21 -4.90 9.99
CA ASP A 71 13.16 -5.62 10.70
C ASP A 71 12.31 -4.65 11.52
N VAL A 72 11.02 -4.96 11.63
CA VAL A 72 10.10 -4.19 12.44
C VAL A 72 9.22 -5.11 13.28
N THR A 73 9.02 -4.71 14.52
CA THR A 73 8.03 -5.32 15.43
C THR A 73 7.08 -4.24 15.90
N PHE A 74 5.79 -4.46 15.72
CA PHE A 74 4.73 -3.56 16.18
C PHE A 74 4.17 -4.00 17.54
N TYR A 75 3.77 -3.02 18.33
CA TYR A 75 3.15 -3.21 19.64
C TYR A 75 1.87 -2.38 19.73
N ASP A 76 0.76 -3.01 20.11
CA ASP A 76 -0.53 -2.34 20.30
C ASP A 76 -0.53 -1.53 21.63
N GLN A 77 0.22 -0.43 21.64
CA GLN A 77 0.33 0.47 22.77
C GLN A 77 0.61 1.91 22.31
N ALA A 78 0.07 2.88 23.01
CA ALA A 78 0.10 4.30 22.62
C ALA A 78 1.52 4.89 22.55
N SER A 79 2.43 4.43 23.39
CA SER A 79 3.85 4.83 23.37
C SER A 79 4.73 3.65 23.01
N ALA A 80 5.81 3.90 22.27
CA ALA A 80 6.73 2.86 21.81
C ALA A 80 6.03 1.73 21.00
N HIS A 81 5.17 2.11 20.07
CA HIS A 81 4.35 1.20 19.28
C HIS A 81 5.14 0.40 18.22
N PHE A 82 6.44 0.61 18.08
CA PHE A 82 7.31 -0.18 17.23
C PHE A 82 8.74 -0.31 17.78
N LYS A 83 9.43 -1.34 17.34
CA LYS A 83 10.89 -1.52 17.50
C LYS A 83 11.45 -1.92 16.14
N THR A 84 12.63 -1.42 15.82
CA THR A 84 13.32 -1.73 14.55
C THR A 84 14.68 -2.36 14.80
N GLY A 85 15.10 -3.20 13.85
CA GLY A 85 16.43 -3.80 13.82
C GLY A 85 17.48 -2.89 13.18
N ALA A 86 18.63 -3.44 12.85
CA ALA A 86 19.67 -2.78 12.06
C ALA A 86 19.19 -2.55 10.62
N ILE A 87 19.70 -1.47 10.00
CA ILE A 87 19.43 -1.22 8.58
C ILE A 87 20.33 -2.13 7.74
N GLU A 88 19.73 -2.86 6.81
CA GLU A 88 20.42 -3.74 5.88
C GLU A 88 19.84 -3.63 4.46
N THR A 89 20.60 -4.07 3.46
CA THR A 89 20.10 -4.21 2.09
C THR A 89 19.73 -5.66 1.85
N ARG A 90 18.50 -5.89 1.36
CA ARG A 90 18.01 -7.23 1.02
C ARG A 90 17.47 -7.27 -0.40
N GLN A 91 17.53 -8.44 -1.03
CA GLN A 91 16.84 -8.70 -2.28
C GLN A 91 15.35 -8.92 -1.99
N LEU A 92 14.48 -8.24 -2.72
CA LEU A 92 13.05 -8.34 -2.47
C LEU A 92 12.45 -9.69 -2.88
N GLN A 93 13.14 -10.44 -3.73
CA GLN A 93 12.78 -11.83 -4.07
C GLN A 93 12.92 -12.82 -2.90
N GLU A 94 13.60 -12.44 -1.81
CA GLU A 94 13.73 -13.26 -0.60
C GLU A 94 12.46 -13.27 0.26
N PHE A 95 11.52 -12.36 -0.02
CA PHE A 95 10.27 -12.26 0.72
C PHE A 95 9.15 -13.03 0.02
N ASP A 96 8.29 -13.67 0.81
CA ASP A 96 7.09 -14.33 0.31
C ASP A 96 6.05 -13.29 -0.15
N VAL A 97 5.95 -12.18 0.60
CA VAL A 97 4.96 -11.12 0.33
C VAL A 97 5.58 -9.74 0.48
N ILE A 98 5.22 -8.84 -0.43
CA ILE A 98 5.47 -7.41 -0.28
C ILE A 98 4.13 -6.69 -0.19
N LEU A 99 3.93 -5.97 0.90
CA LEU A 99 2.79 -5.08 1.07
C LEU A 99 3.16 -3.69 0.54
N MET A 100 2.52 -3.27 -0.54
CA MET A 100 2.70 -1.93 -1.10
C MET A 100 1.78 -0.95 -0.38
N ARG A 101 2.31 -0.26 0.62
CA ARG A 101 1.56 0.55 1.59
C ARG A 101 2.05 2.00 1.73
N GLN A 102 2.88 2.47 0.80
CA GLN A 102 3.29 3.88 0.77
C GLN A 102 2.08 4.79 0.50
N ASP A 103 2.03 5.93 1.16
CA ASP A 103 1.02 6.93 0.95
C ASP A 103 1.25 7.75 -0.35
N PRO A 104 0.24 8.43 -0.90
CA PRO A 104 0.44 9.44 -1.95
C PRO A 104 1.48 10.49 -1.55
N PRO A 105 2.07 11.23 -2.52
CA PRO A 105 1.49 11.57 -3.82
C PRO A 105 1.65 10.46 -4.87
N PHE A 106 0.62 10.30 -5.71
CA PHE A 106 0.67 9.41 -6.86
C PHE A 106 1.36 10.13 -8.03
N ASP A 107 2.67 10.16 -7.96
CA ASP A 107 3.57 10.86 -8.88
C ASP A 107 4.49 9.88 -9.64
N MET A 108 5.45 10.40 -10.39
CA MET A 108 6.38 9.56 -11.15
C MET A 108 7.29 8.70 -10.27
N ALA A 109 7.60 9.13 -9.04
CA ALA A 109 8.37 8.30 -8.11
C ALA A 109 7.53 7.10 -7.64
N TYR A 110 6.24 7.34 -7.34
CA TYR A 110 5.29 6.27 -7.03
C TYR A 110 5.16 5.29 -8.20
N ILE A 111 4.93 5.80 -9.41
CA ILE A 111 4.82 4.98 -10.64
C ILE A 111 6.10 4.17 -10.86
N THR A 112 7.28 4.77 -10.68
CA THR A 112 8.56 4.06 -10.81
C THR A 112 8.67 2.91 -9.81
N ALA A 113 8.29 3.12 -8.54
CA ALA A 113 8.28 2.06 -7.54
C ALA A 113 7.36 0.89 -7.95
N THR A 114 6.19 1.17 -8.52
CA THR A 114 5.30 0.12 -9.02
C THR A 114 5.92 -0.68 -10.17
N HIS A 115 6.63 -0.01 -11.10
CA HIS A 115 7.33 -0.71 -12.19
C HIS A 115 8.45 -1.62 -11.66
N LEU A 116 9.21 -1.16 -10.68
CA LEU A 116 10.26 -1.98 -10.07
C LEU A 116 9.68 -3.21 -9.36
N LEU A 117 8.60 -3.03 -8.58
CA LEU A 117 7.94 -4.15 -7.89
C LEU A 117 7.29 -5.15 -8.87
N GLU A 118 6.80 -4.70 -10.03
CA GLU A 118 6.25 -5.56 -11.06
C GLU A 118 7.30 -6.50 -11.70
N MET A 119 8.58 -6.13 -11.64
CA MET A 119 9.67 -6.96 -12.13
C MET A 119 9.99 -8.16 -11.23
N LEU A 120 9.40 -8.23 -10.04
CA LEU A 120 9.56 -9.39 -9.16
C LEU A 120 8.89 -10.62 -9.77
N GLY A 121 9.55 -11.77 -9.66
CA GLY A 121 9.03 -13.03 -10.17
C GLY A 121 7.82 -13.54 -9.37
N PRO A 122 7.17 -14.60 -9.85
CA PRO A 122 5.93 -15.13 -9.26
C PRO A 122 6.10 -15.74 -7.86
N GLN A 123 7.35 -15.94 -7.40
CA GLN A 123 7.65 -16.43 -6.05
C GLN A 123 7.39 -15.40 -4.96
N THR A 124 7.35 -14.10 -5.30
CA THR A 124 7.09 -13.01 -4.37
C THR A 124 5.75 -12.36 -4.71
N MET A 125 4.78 -12.48 -3.83
CA MET A 125 3.46 -11.86 -4.02
C MET A 125 3.51 -10.38 -3.66
N VAL A 126 3.19 -9.49 -4.59
CA VAL A 126 3.05 -8.06 -4.30
C VAL A 126 1.58 -7.68 -4.12
N VAL A 127 1.21 -7.13 -2.99
CA VAL A 127 -0.15 -6.69 -2.61
C VAL A 127 -0.13 -5.19 -2.32
N ASN A 128 -0.89 -4.39 -3.07
CA ASN A 128 -1.71 -4.70 -4.23
C ASN A 128 -0.86 -4.96 -5.47
N ASN A 129 -1.48 -5.55 -6.53
CA ASN A 129 -0.80 -5.76 -7.81
C ASN A 129 -0.29 -4.42 -8.37
N PRO A 130 1.01 -4.27 -8.66
CA PRO A 130 1.59 -2.99 -9.06
C PRO A 130 1.01 -2.41 -10.36
N ALA A 131 0.70 -3.25 -11.34
CA ALA A 131 0.07 -2.81 -12.59
C ALA A 131 -1.33 -2.26 -12.33
N GLU A 132 -2.12 -2.94 -11.50
CA GLU A 132 -3.47 -2.49 -11.17
C GLU A 132 -3.47 -1.20 -10.32
N VAL A 133 -2.47 -1.03 -9.44
CA VAL A 133 -2.30 0.24 -8.72
C VAL A 133 -2.10 1.40 -9.68
N ARG A 134 -1.28 1.24 -10.73
CA ARG A 134 -1.12 2.27 -11.77
C ARG A 134 -2.39 2.51 -12.57
N ASN A 135 -3.13 1.45 -12.89
CA ASN A 135 -4.29 1.49 -13.77
C ASN A 135 -5.57 1.95 -13.04
N ALA A 136 -5.55 2.04 -11.72
CA ALA A 136 -6.68 2.44 -10.89
C ALA A 136 -6.46 3.75 -10.11
N PRO A 137 -6.12 4.89 -10.77
CA PRO A 137 -6.01 6.17 -10.08
C PRO A 137 -7.37 6.53 -9.46
N GLU A 138 -7.39 6.82 -8.16
CA GLU A 138 -8.60 6.99 -7.32
C GLU A 138 -9.70 7.83 -7.97
N LYS A 139 -9.35 9.02 -8.50
CA LYS A 139 -10.34 9.96 -9.05
C LYS A 139 -10.68 9.71 -10.53
N LEU A 140 -9.91 8.86 -11.22
CA LEU A 140 -10.20 8.46 -12.61
C LEU A 140 -10.99 7.16 -12.66
N LEU A 141 -10.64 6.18 -11.85
CA LEU A 141 -11.33 4.89 -11.82
C LEU A 141 -12.83 5.04 -11.59
N VAL A 142 -13.23 5.93 -10.67
CA VAL A 142 -14.64 6.15 -10.35
C VAL A 142 -15.46 6.66 -11.54
N THR A 143 -14.84 7.29 -12.55
CA THR A 143 -15.54 7.76 -13.75
C THR A 143 -16.10 6.64 -14.63
N LEU A 144 -15.70 5.40 -14.40
CA LEU A 144 -16.30 4.23 -15.04
C LEU A 144 -17.73 3.95 -14.53
N TYR A 145 -18.13 4.59 -13.43
CA TYR A 145 -19.41 4.39 -12.76
C TYR A 145 -20.23 5.70 -12.74
N ASN A 146 -20.42 6.30 -13.92
CA ASN A 146 -21.04 7.63 -14.05
C ASN A 146 -22.44 7.74 -13.44
N ASP A 147 -23.21 6.65 -13.43
CA ASP A 147 -24.55 6.55 -12.84
C ASP A 147 -24.54 6.58 -11.30
N LEU A 148 -23.39 6.36 -10.68
CA LEU A 148 -23.21 6.43 -9.23
C LEU A 148 -22.51 7.73 -8.78
N MET A 149 -22.26 8.65 -9.72
CA MET A 149 -21.51 9.88 -9.48
C MET A 149 -22.37 11.13 -9.66
N PRO A 150 -22.10 12.22 -8.94
CA PRO A 150 -22.59 13.54 -9.32
C PRO A 150 -21.97 13.98 -10.64
N ALA A 151 -22.54 15.03 -11.27
CA ALA A 151 -21.96 15.64 -12.45
C ALA A 151 -20.48 15.98 -12.20
N THR A 152 -19.59 15.44 -13.03
CA THR A 152 -18.14 15.52 -12.83
C THR A 152 -17.47 15.99 -14.12
N LEU A 153 -16.47 16.87 -13.99
CA LEU A 153 -15.58 17.29 -15.05
C LEU A 153 -14.13 17.04 -14.62
N ILE A 154 -13.35 16.45 -15.51
CA ILE A 154 -11.87 16.37 -15.37
C ILE A 154 -11.28 17.16 -16.53
N SER A 155 -10.65 18.30 -16.24
CA SER A 155 -10.10 19.20 -17.27
C SER A 155 -8.94 20.01 -16.72
N ARG A 156 -8.06 20.44 -17.63
CA ARG A 156 -7.05 21.47 -17.40
C ARG A 156 -7.39 22.80 -18.08
N ASP A 157 -8.44 22.81 -18.90
CA ASP A 157 -8.86 23.98 -19.64
C ASP A 157 -9.73 24.90 -18.77
N PRO A 158 -9.28 26.13 -18.49
CA PRO A 158 -10.01 27.09 -17.66
C PRO A 158 -11.39 27.44 -18.20
N GLU A 159 -11.55 27.56 -19.54
CA GLU A 159 -12.82 27.92 -20.16
C GLU A 159 -13.88 26.82 -19.98
N THR A 160 -13.45 25.57 -20.14
CA THR A 160 -14.27 24.41 -19.88
C THR A 160 -14.71 24.34 -18.41
N ILE A 161 -13.82 24.65 -17.48
CA ILE A 161 -14.12 24.69 -16.04
C ILE A 161 -15.11 25.79 -15.71
N VAL A 162 -14.94 26.99 -16.28
CA VAL A 162 -15.87 28.12 -16.11
C VAL A 162 -17.27 27.75 -16.64
N THR A 163 -17.35 27.15 -17.82
CA THR A 163 -18.62 26.70 -18.41
C THR A 163 -19.32 25.67 -17.53
N PHE A 164 -18.57 24.71 -16.98
CA PHE A 164 -19.10 23.71 -16.05
C PHE A 164 -19.65 24.37 -14.78
N ARG A 165 -18.93 25.34 -14.20
CA ARG A 165 -19.38 26.12 -13.04
C ARG A 165 -20.64 26.92 -13.33
N GLN A 166 -20.72 27.59 -14.49
CA GLN A 166 -21.92 28.34 -14.88
C GLN A 166 -23.16 27.46 -14.94
N LYS A 167 -23.01 26.21 -15.42
CA LYS A 167 -24.09 25.24 -15.50
C LYS A 167 -24.51 24.71 -14.13
N HIS A 168 -23.56 24.37 -13.26
CA HIS A 168 -23.79 23.66 -12.01
C HIS A 168 -23.81 24.57 -10.77
N LYS A 169 -23.46 25.85 -10.90
CA LYS A 169 -23.44 26.90 -9.86
C LYS A 169 -22.35 26.63 -8.81
N ASP A 170 -22.68 25.88 -7.78
CA ASP A 170 -21.72 25.46 -6.74
C ASP A 170 -20.98 24.19 -7.18
N ILE A 171 -19.66 24.26 -7.26
CA ILE A 171 -18.81 23.13 -7.60
C ILE A 171 -17.69 22.94 -6.58
N ILE A 172 -17.20 21.73 -6.46
CA ILE A 172 -16.01 21.40 -5.69
C ILE A 172 -14.87 21.12 -6.67
N ILE A 173 -13.78 21.86 -6.55
CA ILE A 173 -12.54 21.61 -7.30
C ILE A 173 -11.59 20.81 -6.43
N LYS A 174 -11.01 19.75 -7.00
CA LYS A 174 -10.03 18.89 -6.33
C LYS A 174 -8.83 18.62 -7.23
N PRO A 175 -7.59 18.65 -6.73
CA PRO A 175 -6.45 18.14 -7.49
C PRO A 175 -6.66 16.68 -7.86
N LEU A 176 -6.35 16.30 -9.11
CA LEU A 176 -6.58 14.94 -9.60
C LEU A 176 -5.78 13.90 -8.80
N PHE A 177 -4.54 14.21 -8.47
CA PHE A 177 -3.60 13.31 -7.77
C PHE A 177 -3.34 13.70 -6.31
N GLY A 178 -4.15 14.60 -5.74
CA GLY A 178 -4.07 15.00 -4.34
C GLY A 178 -4.79 14.03 -3.41
N ASN A 179 -4.43 14.02 -2.13
CA ASN A 179 -5.02 13.22 -1.07
C ASN A 179 -5.32 14.06 0.18
N GLY A 180 -5.98 13.47 1.18
CA GLY A 180 -6.20 14.08 2.48
C GLY A 180 -6.95 15.43 2.48
N GLY A 181 -7.69 15.76 1.40
CA GLY A 181 -8.42 17.03 1.28
C GLY A 181 -7.55 18.25 0.93
N ALA A 182 -6.25 18.09 0.74
CA ALA A 182 -5.36 19.18 0.35
C ALA A 182 -5.75 19.73 -1.02
N GLY A 183 -5.85 21.06 -1.15
CA GLY A 183 -6.19 21.73 -2.41
C GLY A 183 -7.65 21.53 -2.86
N VAL A 184 -8.56 21.16 -1.96
CA VAL A 184 -10.00 21.08 -2.24
C VAL A 184 -10.64 22.44 -2.00
N PHE A 185 -11.35 22.96 -3.01
CA PHE A 185 -12.00 24.27 -2.96
C PHE A 185 -13.47 24.16 -3.37
N ARG A 186 -14.33 25.00 -2.76
CA ARG A 186 -15.69 25.27 -3.21
C ARG A 186 -15.72 26.60 -3.95
N LEU A 187 -16.30 26.63 -5.13
CA LEU A 187 -16.51 27.81 -5.95
C LEU A 187 -17.98 28.01 -6.26
#